data_81f5ae9746313cbba5a62336b5282440
#
_entry.id   81f5ae9746313cbba5a62336b5282440
#
_cell.length_a   1.000
_cell.length_b   1.000
_cell.length_c   1.000
_cell.angle_alpha   90.00
_cell.angle_beta   90.00
_cell.angle_gamma   90.00
#
_symmetry.space_group_name_H-M   'P 1'
#
loop_
_entity.id
_entity.type
_entity.pdbx_description
1 polymer ?
#
loop_
_entity_poly.entity_id
_entity_poly.type
_entity_poly.pdbx_seq_one_letter_code
_entity_poly.pdbx_strand_id
1 'polypeptide(L)'
;LEKPSWTPIVLSGALPREATDLLAILVMGIVALEASLAATGPTVFSSRLWLSLLVVPPTCALASVSTTTRRTREELALFAYGGSGWQILLRYFIRGAIIALVAFSPVLLQGFLMTTSILELVATAFVLLFAGGLFYSLPSLRRIRSSSFVENYKS
;
A
#
# COMPACT_ATOMS: atom_id res chain seq x y z
N LEU A 1 -19.09 -14.77 -24.57
CA LEU A 1 -17.83 -14.30 -23.98
C LEU A 1 -18.12 -13.92 -22.54
N GLU A 2 -17.91 -14.87 -21.60
CA GLU A 2 -17.99 -14.60 -20.17
C GLU A 2 -16.95 -13.54 -19.81
N LYS A 3 -17.40 -12.44 -19.19
CA LYS A 3 -16.47 -11.44 -18.63
C LYS A 3 -15.61 -12.14 -17.57
N PRO A 4 -14.28 -12.06 -17.68
CA PRO A 4 -13.41 -12.68 -16.67
C PRO A 4 -13.78 -12.14 -15.29
N SER A 5 -13.97 -13.04 -14.34
CA SER A 5 -14.31 -12.69 -12.96
C SER A 5 -13.22 -11.78 -12.39
N TRP A 6 -13.61 -10.68 -11.75
CA TRP A 6 -12.72 -9.63 -11.22
C TRP A 6 -11.71 -10.14 -10.17
N THR A 7 -12.12 -11.18 -9.46
CA THR A 7 -11.40 -11.69 -8.29
C THR A 7 -9.98 -12.20 -8.55
N PRO A 8 -9.68 -13.02 -9.59
CA PRO A 8 -8.33 -13.57 -9.76
C PRO A 8 -7.31 -12.52 -10.20
N ILE A 9 -7.72 -11.51 -10.97
CA ILE A 9 -6.82 -10.48 -11.48
C ILE A 9 -6.36 -9.53 -10.36
N VAL A 10 -7.27 -9.18 -9.46
CA VAL A 10 -6.97 -8.27 -8.34
C VAL A 10 -6.18 -8.98 -7.26
N LEU A 11 -6.54 -10.21 -6.90
CA LEU A 11 -5.93 -10.94 -5.80
C LEU A 11 -4.55 -11.53 -6.15
N SER A 12 -4.32 -11.97 -7.38
CA SER A 12 -3.05 -12.61 -7.78
C SER A 12 -1.82 -11.71 -7.64
N GLY A 13 -2.01 -10.39 -7.65
CA GLY A 13 -0.93 -9.41 -7.52
C GLY A 13 -0.99 -8.54 -6.25
N ALA A 14 -1.94 -8.78 -5.37
CA ALA A 14 -2.12 -7.98 -4.17
C ALA A 14 -1.09 -8.29 -3.07
N LEU A 15 -0.49 -9.47 -3.08
CA LEU A 15 0.49 -9.85 -2.06
C LEU A 15 1.85 -9.19 -2.32
N PRO A 16 2.50 -8.63 -1.28
CA PRO A 16 3.85 -8.10 -1.36
C PRO A 16 4.84 -9.25 -1.59
N ARG A 17 5.45 -9.33 -2.75
CA ARG A 17 6.40 -10.39 -3.13
C ARG A 17 7.76 -9.85 -3.55
N GLU A 18 7.87 -8.54 -3.72
CA GLU A 18 9.09 -7.91 -4.19
C GLU A 18 9.97 -7.49 -3.01
N ALA A 19 11.28 -7.55 -3.18
CA ALA A 19 12.24 -7.15 -2.14
C ALA A 19 12.01 -5.71 -1.66
N THR A 20 11.58 -4.82 -2.56
CA THR A 20 11.25 -3.42 -2.24
C THR A 20 10.02 -3.28 -1.35
N ASP A 21 9.02 -4.14 -1.50
CA ASP A 21 7.84 -4.14 -0.63
C ASP A 21 8.20 -4.64 0.77
N LEU A 22 9.04 -5.70 0.85
CA LEU A 22 9.53 -6.22 2.13
C LEU A 22 10.40 -5.19 2.84
N LEU A 23 11.24 -4.47 2.10
CA LEU A 23 12.05 -3.38 2.65
C LEU A 23 11.17 -2.22 3.14
N ALA A 24 10.13 -1.87 2.43
CA ALA A 24 9.17 -0.85 2.86
C ALA A 24 8.44 -1.28 4.14
N ILE A 25 8.01 -2.54 4.24
CA ILE A 25 7.41 -3.09 5.46
C ILE A 25 8.38 -3.00 6.63
N LEU A 26 9.64 -3.37 6.42
CA LEU A 26 10.66 -3.36 7.44
C LEU A 26 10.96 -1.95 7.94
N VAL A 27 11.17 -0.99 7.04
CA VAL A 27 11.45 0.41 7.40
C VAL A 27 10.27 1.02 8.16
N MET A 28 9.05 0.89 7.65
CA MET A 28 7.87 1.40 8.32
C MET A 28 7.62 0.70 9.67
N GLY A 29 7.84 -0.60 9.74
CA GLY A 29 7.69 -1.39 10.97
C GLY A 29 8.66 -0.97 12.07
N ILE A 30 9.94 -0.73 11.73
CA ILE A 30 10.94 -0.23 12.69
C ILE A 30 10.51 1.14 13.23
N VAL A 31 10.15 2.08 12.36
CA VAL A 31 9.72 3.42 12.78
C VAL A 31 8.48 3.37 13.66
N ALA A 32 7.52 2.49 13.32
CA ALA A 32 6.32 2.30 14.12
C ALA A 32 6.64 1.73 15.51
N LEU A 33 7.52 0.73 15.59
CA LEU A 33 7.95 0.12 16.86
C LEU A 33 8.72 1.12 17.73
N GLU A 34 9.65 1.87 17.17
CA GLU A 34 10.37 2.92 17.92
C GLU A 34 9.41 3.97 18.46
N ALA A 35 8.43 4.40 17.67
CA ALA A 35 7.41 5.35 18.12
C ALA A 35 6.55 4.78 19.26
N SER A 36 6.23 3.48 19.22
CA SER A 36 5.43 2.83 20.25
C SER A 36 6.21 2.62 21.55
N LEU A 37 7.48 2.21 21.46
CA LEU A 37 8.35 2.00 22.63
C LEU A 37 8.71 3.32 23.33
N ALA A 38 8.81 4.41 22.58
CA ALA A 38 9.06 5.74 23.13
C ALA A 38 7.82 6.38 23.79
N ALA A 39 6.64 5.78 23.64
CA ALA A 39 5.41 6.23 24.27
C ALA A 39 5.34 5.70 25.71
N THR A 40 5.88 6.47 26.65
CA THR A 40 5.82 6.19 28.09
C THR A 40 4.49 6.70 28.68
N GLY A 41 3.38 6.00 28.41
CA GLY A 41 2.08 6.42 28.96
C GLY A 41 0.93 5.50 28.56
N PRO A 42 -0.23 5.62 29.22
CA PRO A 42 -1.40 4.77 28.96
C PRO A 42 -2.03 4.99 27.59
N THR A 43 -1.61 6.02 26.86
CA THR A 43 -2.09 6.32 25.52
C THR A 43 -1.07 5.82 24.49
N VAL A 44 -1.32 4.63 23.97
CA VAL A 44 -0.52 4.04 22.86
C VAL A 44 -0.55 4.94 21.63
N PHE A 45 -1.61 5.74 21.48
CA PHE A 45 -1.79 6.74 20.42
C PHE A 45 -1.25 8.11 20.84
N SER A 46 0.05 8.16 21.13
CA SER A 46 0.74 9.43 21.35
C SER A 46 0.92 10.20 20.03
N SER A 47 1.18 11.51 20.15
CA SER A 47 1.57 12.36 19.00
C SER A 47 2.71 11.76 18.17
N ARG A 48 3.57 10.95 18.78
CA ARG A 48 4.69 10.25 18.11
C ARG A 48 4.22 9.18 17.15
N LEU A 49 3.15 8.45 17.48
CA LEU A 49 2.58 7.47 16.56
C LEU A 49 1.99 8.16 15.32
N TRP A 50 1.31 9.28 15.49
CA TRP A 50 0.82 10.08 14.38
C TRP A 50 1.96 10.59 13.48
N LEU A 51 3.10 10.98 14.06
CA LEU A 51 4.29 11.34 13.30
C LEU A 51 4.87 10.14 12.54
N SER A 52 4.81 8.94 13.11
CA SER A 52 5.27 7.73 12.39
C SER A 52 4.42 7.40 11.16
N LEU A 53 3.15 7.79 11.15
CA LEU A 53 2.28 7.64 9.97
C LEU A 53 2.77 8.47 8.77
N LEU A 54 3.50 9.57 9.00
CA LEU A 54 4.07 10.40 7.93
C LEU A 54 5.14 9.66 7.10
N VAL A 55 5.69 8.56 7.62
CA VAL A 55 6.66 7.73 6.88
C VAL A 55 5.96 6.87 5.82
N VAL A 56 4.66 6.59 5.98
CA VAL A 56 3.90 5.70 5.05
C VAL A 56 3.85 6.26 3.62
N PRO A 57 3.49 7.54 3.37
CA PRO A 57 3.44 8.09 2.02
C PRO A 57 4.75 7.97 1.23
N PRO A 58 5.91 8.46 1.74
CA PRO A 58 7.15 8.42 0.98
C PRO A 58 7.66 6.99 0.77
N THR A 59 7.56 6.11 1.76
CA THR A 59 8.02 4.72 1.62
C THR A 59 7.18 3.94 0.64
N CYS A 60 5.86 4.07 0.67
CA CYS A 60 4.97 3.44 -0.30
C CYS A 60 5.19 3.97 -1.71
N ALA A 61 5.39 5.28 -1.88
CA ALA A 61 5.69 5.88 -3.17
C ALA A 61 7.04 5.37 -3.72
N LEU A 62 8.10 5.35 -2.90
CA LEU A 62 9.42 4.84 -3.30
C LEU A 62 9.39 3.36 -3.67
N ALA A 63 8.72 2.51 -2.87
CA ALA A 63 8.55 1.09 -3.18
C ALA A 63 7.83 0.89 -4.52
N SER A 64 6.83 1.71 -4.81
CA SER A 64 6.10 1.66 -6.07
C SER A 64 6.95 2.11 -7.27
N VAL A 65 7.79 3.14 -7.12
CA VAL A 65 8.65 3.67 -8.21
C VAL A 65 9.81 2.73 -8.53
N SER A 66 10.42 2.11 -7.51
CA SER A 66 11.60 1.25 -7.70
C SER A 66 11.35 0.02 -8.59
N THR A 67 10.10 -0.42 -8.71
CA THR A 67 9.70 -1.59 -9.52
C THR A 67 9.08 -1.21 -10.87
N THR A 68 9.28 0.03 -11.32
CA THR A 68 8.58 0.63 -12.46
C THR A 68 8.70 -0.16 -13.78
N THR A 69 9.90 -0.60 -14.14
CA THR A 69 10.16 -1.27 -15.42
C THR A 69 9.48 -2.64 -15.54
N ARG A 70 9.49 -3.42 -14.48
CA ARG A 70 8.85 -4.75 -14.46
C ARG A 70 7.33 -4.61 -14.48
N ARG A 71 6.80 -3.65 -13.73
CA ARG A 71 5.35 -3.40 -13.65
C ARG A 71 4.76 -2.87 -14.94
N THR A 72 5.49 -2.08 -15.71
CA THR A 72 4.99 -1.61 -17.02
C THR A 72 4.68 -2.78 -17.94
N ARG A 73 5.51 -3.83 -17.94
CA ARG A 73 5.23 -5.05 -18.74
C ARG A 73 4.00 -5.81 -18.25
N GLU A 74 3.82 -5.92 -16.93
CA GLU A 74 2.64 -6.55 -16.34
C GLU A 74 1.36 -5.75 -16.60
N GLU A 75 1.43 -4.43 -16.51
CA GLU A 75 0.31 -3.53 -16.82
C GLU A 75 -0.10 -3.64 -18.28
N LEU A 76 0.86 -3.64 -19.21
CA LEU A 76 0.60 -3.83 -20.64
C LEU A 76 -0.02 -5.19 -20.93
N ALA A 77 0.47 -6.26 -20.30
CA ALA A 77 -0.11 -7.59 -20.45
C ALA A 77 -1.56 -7.62 -19.93
N LEU A 78 -1.84 -7.01 -18.77
CA LEU A 78 -3.20 -6.95 -18.24
C LEU A 78 -4.15 -6.16 -19.15
N PHE A 79 -3.70 -5.07 -19.75
CA PHE A 79 -4.47 -4.32 -20.76
C PHE A 79 -4.72 -5.18 -22.02
N ALA A 80 -3.73 -5.91 -22.50
CA ALA A 80 -3.88 -6.81 -23.65
C ALA A 80 -4.94 -7.90 -23.42
N TYR A 81 -5.09 -8.35 -22.16
CA TYR A 81 -6.14 -9.29 -21.75
C TYR A 81 -7.49 -8.63 -21.40
N GLY A 82 -7.67 -7.35 -21.72
CA GLY A 82 -8.94 -6.64 -21.52
C GLY A 82 -9.13 -6.05 -20.11
N GLY A 83 -8.06 -5.95 -19.31
CA GLY A 83 -8.11 -5.30 -18.00
C GLY A 83 -8.33 -3.80 -18.13
N SER A 84 -9.22 -3.22 -17.31
CA SER A 84 -9.43 -1.78 -17.26
C SER A 84 -8.35 -1.09 -16.40
N GLY A 85 -8.05 0.19 -16.71
CA GLY A 85 -7.11 0.98 -15.91
C GLY A 85 -7.50 1.06 -14.43
N TRP A 86 -8.80 1.04 -14.13
CA TRP A 86 -9.31 1.01 -12.77
C TRP A 86 -8.96 -0.29 -12.02
N GLN A 87 -9.01 -1.43 -12.68
CA GLN A 87 -8.63 -2.71 -12.08
C GLN A 87 -7.15 -2.76 -11.71
N ILE A 88 -6.31 -2.17 -12.56
CA ILE A 88 -4.86 -2.06 -12.30
C ILE A 88 -4.62 -1.15 -11.08
N LEU A 89 -5.29 0.00 -11.02
CA LEU A 89 -5.18 0.92 -9.89
C LEU A 89 -5.64 0.27 -8.58
N LEU A 90 -6.77 -0.44 -8.60
CA LEU A 90 -7.30 -1.14 -7.43
C LEU A 90 -6.34 -2.21 -6.92
N ARG A 91 -5.69 -2.94 -7.82
CA ARG A 91 -4.65 -3.93 -7.47
C ARG A 91 -3.50 -3.29 -6.69
N TYR A 92 -2.98 -2.15 -7.18
CA TYR A 92 -1.90 -1.44 -6.50
C TYR A 92 -2.37 -0.79 -5.20
N PHE A 93 -3.59 -0.29 -5.16
CA PHE A 93 -4.17 0.25 -3.94
C PHE A 93 -4.25 -0.83 -2.84
N ILE A 94 -4.79 -1.99 -3.14
CA ILE A 94 -4.88 -3.11 -2.19
C ILE A 94 -3.48 -3.54 -1.74
N ARG A 95 -2.50 -3.62 -2.64
CA ARG A 95 -1.12 -3.98 -2.31
C ARG A 95 -0.49 -2.98 -1.33
N GLY A 96 -0.62 -1.68 -1.60
CA GLY A 96 -0.12 -0.64 -0.70
C GLY A 96 -0.81 -0.64 0.67
N ALA A 97 -2.11 -0.90 0.69
CA ALA A 97 -2.88 -1.04 1.91
C ALA A 97 -2.40 -2.23 2.77
N ILE A 98 -2.14 -3.38 2.14
CA ILE A 98 -1.60 -4.57 2.82
C ILE A 98 -0.19 -4.27 3.38
N ILE A 99 0.69 -3.63 2.60
CA ILE A 99 2.04 -3.27 3.02
C ILE A 99 1.99 -2.39 4.28
N ALA A 100 1.16 -1.35 4.28
CA ALA A 100 1.02 -0.46 5.43
C ALA A 100 0.43 -1.17 6.65
N LEU A 101 -0.62 -1.98 6.48
CA LEU A 101 -1.21 -2.73 7.59
C LEU A 101 -0.25 -3.75 8.19
N VAL A 102 0.48 -4.50 7.36
CA VAL A 102 1.47 -5.48 7.84
C VAL A 102 2.59 -4.78 8.60
N ALA A 103 3.09 -3.65 8.11
CA ALA A 103 4.12 -2.87 8.77
C ALA A 103 3.70 -2.38 10.16
N PHE A 104 2.46 -1.94 10.31
CA PHE A 104 1.93 -1.41 11.58
C PHE A 104 1.21 -2.48 12.44
N SER A 105 1.10 -3.71 11.97
CA SER A 105 0.39 -4.78 12.70
C SER A 105 0.86 -4.99 14.15
N PRO A 106 2.17 -4.91 14.51
CA PRO A 106 2.60 -5.07 15.89
C PRO A 106 2.07 -3.95 16.79
N VAL A 107 2.04 -2.71 16.28
CA VAL A 107 1.56 -1.54 17.03
C VAL A 107 0.03 -1.59 17.20
N LEU A 108 -0.70 -2.00 16.16
CA LEU A 108 -2.15 -2.19 16.24
C LEU A 108 -2.51 -3.30 17.23
N LEU A 109 -1.75 -4.40 17.24
CA LEU A 109 -1.93 -5.49 18.19
C LEU A 109 -1.65 -5.03 19.63
N GLN A 110 -0.57 -4.30 19.84
CA GLN A 110 -0.26 -3.70 21.15
C GLN A 110 -1.37 -2.76 21.61
N GLY A 111 -1.90 -1.89 20.74
CA GLY A 111 -3.02 -1.00 21.05
C GLY A 111 -4.27 -1.76 21.45
N PHE A 112 -4.57 -2.87 20.78
CA PHE A 112 -5.68 -3.76 21.11
C PHE A 112 -5.51 -4.41 22.50
N LEU A 113 -4.30 -4.87 22.84
CA LEU A 113 -4.01 -5.51 24.12
C LEU A 113 -3.99 -4.51 25.30
N MET A 114 -3.63 -3.25 25.04
CA MET A 114 -3.53 -2.20 26.07
C MET A 114 -4.86 -1.46 26.32
N THR A 115 -5.99 -2.02 25.90
CA THR A 115 -7.33 -1.44 26.10
C THR A 115 -7.51 -0.03 25.53
N THR A 116 -6.83 0.26 24.41
CA THR A 116 -7.03 1.51 23.69
C THR A 116 -8.47 1.56 23.12
N SER A 117 -8.99 2.75 22.92
CA SER A 117 -10.30 2.94 22.30
C SER A 117 -10.38 2.23 20.95
N ILE A 118 -11.36 1.32 20.79
CA ILE A 118 -11.60 0.61 19.53
C ILE A 118 -11.77 1.59 18.36
N LEU A 119 -12.37 2.75 18.63
CA LEU A 119 -12.57 3.79 17.63
C LEU A 119 -11.23 4.33 17.10
N GLU A 120 -10.25 4.57 17.98
CA GLU A 120 -8.92 5.04 17.60
C GLU A 120 -8.17 3.99 16.80
N LEU A 121 -8.25 2.72 17.17
CA LEU A 121 -7.66 1.61 16.42
C LEU A 121 -8.24 1.50 15.01
N VAL A 122 -9.56 1.55 14.88
CA VAL A 122 -10.25 1.51 13.59
C VAL A 122 -9.88 2.73 12.75
N ALA A 123 -9.89 3.93 13.33
CA ALA A 123 -9.50 5.15 12.62
C ALA A 123 -8.06 5.08 12.11
N THR A 124 -7.14 4.59 12.93
CA THR A 124 -5.73 4.42 12.53
C THR A 124 -5.58 3.39 11.41
N ALA A 125 -6.25 2.25 11.51
CA ALA A 125 -6.25 1.24 10.47
C ALA A 125 -6.81 1.81 9.14
N PHE A 126 -7.85 2.62 9.21
CA PHE A 126 -8.42 3.30 8.03
C PHE A 126 -7.43 4.28 7.40
N VAL A 127 -6.74 5.09 8.19
CA VAL A 127 -5.71 6.02 7.71
C VAL A 127 -4.56 5.25 7.04
N LEU A 128 -4.10 4.15 7.63
CA LEU A 128 -3.06 3.29 7.07
C LEU A 128 -3.47 2.67 5.73
N LEU A 129 -4.68 2.12 5.66
CA LEU A 129 -5.24 1.55 4.43
C LEU A 129 -5.27 2.61 3.31
N PHE A 130 -5.79 3.79 3.64
CA PHE A 130 -5.98 4.84 2.65
C PHE A 130 -4.65 5.46 2.21
N ALA A 131 -3.78 5.81 3.16
CA ALA A 131 -2.47 6.38 2.86
C ALA A 131 -1.59 5.38 2.10
N GLY A 132 -1.45 4.15 2.59
CA GLY A 132 -0.66 3.11 1.94
C GLY A 132 -1.15 2.81 0.52
N GLY A 133 -2.45 2.59 0.38
CA GLY A 133 -3.07 2.28 -0.90
C GLY A 133 -2.94 3.43 -1.91
N LEU A 134 -3.25 4.65 -1.49
CA LEU A 134 -3.24 5.82 -2.36
C LEU A 134 -1.83 6.14 -2.85
N PHE A 135 -0.86 6.27 -1.95
CA PHE A 135 0.51 6.64 -2.32
C PHE A 135 1.24 5.54 -3.09
N TYR A 136 0.92 4.28 -2.85
CA TYR A 136 1.45 3.17 -3.63
C TYR A 136 0.88 3.12 -5.06
N SER A 137 -0.38 3.52 -5.28
CA SER A 137 -1.03 3.53 -6.58
C SER A 137 -0.73 4.79 -7.43
N LEU A 138 -0.30 5.91 -6.81
CA LEU A 138 -0.05 7.19 -7.48
C LEU A 138 0.90 7.10 -8.68
N PRO A 139 2.08 6.41 -8.62
CA PRO A 139 2.97 6.31 -9.77
C PRO A 139 2.33 5.58 -10.95
N SER A 140 1.52 4.55 -10.69
CA SER A 140 0.77 3.84 -11.74
C SER A 140 -0.32 4.71 -12.35
N LEU A 141 -1.01 5.52 -11.56
CA LEU A 141 -2.00 6.48 -12.05
C LEU A 141 -1.39 7.48 -13.03
N ARG A 142 -0.22 8.04 -12.69
CA ARG A 142 0.49 8.99 -13.57
C ARG A 142 0.88 8.34 -14.90
N ARG A 143 1.32 7.07 -14.88
CA ARG A 143 1.69 6.32 -16.09
C ARG A 143 0.49 6.01 -16.97
N ILE A 144 -0.61 5.53 -16.40
CA ILE A 144 -1.83 5.20 -17.15
C ILE A 144 -2.41 6.44 -17.84
N ARG A 145 -2.24 7.62 -17.24
CA ARG A 145 -2.68 8.90 -17.80
C ARG A 145 -1.71 9.48 -18.85
N SER A 146 -0.48 9.01 -18.92
CA SER A 146 0.48 9.54 -19.90
C SER A 146 0.17 9.04 -21.30
N SER A 147 0.24 9.93 -22.29
CA SER A 147 0.05 9.60 -23.72
C SER A 147 0.99 8.51 -24.22
N SER A 148 2.21 8.45 -23.68
CA SER A 148 3.20 7.42 -24.00
C SER A 148 2.74 5.98 -23.68
N PHE A 149 1.84 5.81 -22.71
CA PHE A 149 1.30 4.49 -22.39
C PHE A 149 0.37 3.99 -23.50
N VAL A 150 -0.45 4.89 -24.05
CA VAL A 150 -1.38 4.57 -25.15
C VAL A 150 -0.64 4.31 -26.47
N GLU A 151 0.45 5.04 -26.71
CA GLU A 151 1.29 4.85 -27.91
C GLU A 151 2.05 3.51 -27.86
N ASN A 152 2.62 3.14 -26.72
CA ASN A 152 3.30 1.84 -26.54
C ASN A 152 2.34 0.63 -26.62
N TYR A 153 1.04 0.85 -26.44
CA TYR A 153 0.03 -0.19 -26.62
C TYR A 153 -0.35 -0.39 -28.09
N LYS A 154 -0.20 0.65 -28.92
CA LYS A 154 -0.56 0.61 -30.35
C LYS A 154 0.61 0.16 -31.26
N SER A 155 1.84 0.16 -30.76
CA SER A 155 3.04 -0.35 -31.45
C SER A 155 3.28 -1.84 -31.17
#